data_1aa0ab971d1fff6386359aa8cb1f21c1
#
_entry.id   1aa0ab971d1fff6386359aa8cb1f21c1
#
_cell.length_a   1.000
_cell.length_b   1.000
_cell.length_c   1.000
_cell.angle_alpha   90.00
_cell.angle_beta   90.00
_cell.angle_gamma   90.00
#
_symmetry.space_group_name_H-M   'P 1'
#
loop_
_entity.id
_entity.type
_entity.pdbx_description
1 polymer ?
#
loop_
_entity_poly.entity_id
_entity_poly.type
_entity_poly.pdbx_seq_one_letter_code
_entity_poly.pdbx_strand_id
1 'polypeptide(L)'
;MTQRKIAIQLSGLRKSFGETEVLKGVSLTARAGDVIAIIGGSGSGKSTMLRCINFLETPSAGEVRLHGELVATRPDGKGGLRAADPAQLNRLRARLGMVFQAFNLWPHRTVLENIIEALMHVLGQSRDEAIATAERLLDRVGLMARRDAWPERLSGGQKQRAAIARALAVDPHAMLFDEPTSALDPELVGEVLSVIADLAREGRTMILVTHEMQFARNLASEIVFLRNGVIEEQGPPQAIFEQPKSEALRAFLAPKY
;
A
#
# COMPACT_ATOMS: atom_id res chain seq x y z
N MET A 1 24.38 -16.76 -0.58
CA MET A 1 23.44 -15.63 -0.41
C MET A 1 22.07 -16.20 -0.09
N THR A 2 21.56 -15.99 1.12
CA THR A 2 20.24 -16.48 1.53
C THR A 2 19.17 -15.75 0.70
N GLN A 3 18.36 -16.50 -0.05
CA GLN A 3 17.32 -15.93 -0.90
C GLN A 3 16.26 -15.25 0.01
N ARG A 4 16.08 -13.93 -0.13
CA ARG A 4 15.09 -13.17 0.64
C ARG A 4 13.67 -13.74 0.41
N LYS A 5 12.88 -13.89 1.48
CA LYS A 5 11.53 -14.46 1.43
C LYS A 5 10.61 -13.60 0.56
N ILE A 6 9.74 -14.24 -0.20
CA ILE A 6 8.69 -13.55 -0.96
C ILE A 6 7.63 -13.04 0.03
N ALA A 7 7.41 -11.73 0.02
CA ALA A 7 6.37 -11.09 0.82
C ALA A 7 5.05 -11.01 0.04
N ILE A 8 5.11 -10.57 -1.22
CA ILE A 8 3.95 -10.45 -2.11
C ILE A 8 4.35 -10.94 -3.49
N GLN A 9 3.51 -11.77 -4.12
CA GLN A 9 3.68 -12.18 -5.51
C GLN A 9 2.34 -12.15 -6.24
N LEU A 10 2.34 -11.52 -7.39
CA LEU A 10 1.25 -11.50 -8.36
C LEU A 10 1.67 -12.28 -9.59
N SER A 11 0.81 -13.16 -10.10
CA SER A 11 1.08 -13.94 -11.30
C SER A 11 -0.11 -13.81 -12.26
N GLY A 12 0.10 -13.09 -13.36
CA GLY A 12 -0.90 -12.91 -14.39
C GLY A 12 -2.20 -12.26 -13.92
N LEU A 13 -2.11 -11.30 -12.98
CA LEU A 13 -3.27 -10.69 -12.34
C LEU A 13 -4.12 -9.92 -13.34
N ARG A 14 -5.41 -10.27 -13.45
CA ARG A 14 -6.41 -9.60 -14.29
C ARG A 14 -7.54 -9.05 -13.45
N LYS A 15 -8.08 -7.91 -13.84
CA LYS A 15 -9.27 -7.32 -13.24
C LYS A 15 -10.11 -6.60 -14.27
N SER A 16 -11.38 -6.97 -14.34
CA SER A 16 -12.39 -6.29 -15.15
C SER A 16 -13.49 -5.73 -14.27
N PHE A 17 -14.06 -4.62 -14.70
CA PHE A 17 -15.29 -4.01 -14.18
C PHE A 17 -16.29 -3.94 -15.34
N GLY A 18 -17.28 -4.83 -15.35
CA GLY A 18 -18.14 -5.04 -16.49
C GLY A 18 -17.30 -5.46 -17.72
N GLU A 19 -17.43 -4.75 -18.82
CA GLU A 19 -16.69 -5.01 -20.07
C GLU A 19 -15.28 -4.40 -20.10
N THR A 20 -14.94 -3.54 -19.13
CA THR A 20 -13.66 -2.84 -19.12
C THR A 20 -12.61 -3.64 -18.36
N GLU A 21 -11.60 -4.16 -19.06
CA GLU A 21 -10.44 -4.80 -18.45
C GLU A 21 -9.40 -3.75 -18.02
N VAL A 22 -9.26 -3.57 -16.70
CA VAL A 22 -8.37 -2.57 -16.08
C VAL A 22 -6.98 -3.13 -15.83
N LEU A 23 -6.86 -4.41 -15.44
CA LEU A 23 -5.57 -5.11 -15.31
C LEU A 23 -5.53 -6.27 -16.27
N LYS A 24 -4.44 -6.38 -17.05
CA LYS A 24 -4.34 -7.24 -18.22
C LYS A 24 -3.19 -8.26 -18.10
N GLY A 25 -3.10 -8.93 -16.95
CA GLY A 25 -2.09 -9.97 -16.74
C GLY A 25 -0.82 -9.46 -16.07
N VAL A 26 -0.98 -8.62 -15.03
CA VAL A 26 0.12 -8.03 -14.27
C VAL A 26 0.82 -9.10 -13.41
N SER A 27 2.15 -9.17 -13.50
CA SER A 27 2.98 -10.02 -12.64
C SER A 27 4.02 -9.18 -11.93
N LEU A 28 4.14 -9.37 -10.60
CA LEU A 28 5.05 -8.60 -9.74
C LEU A 28 5.50 -9.47 -8.57
N THR A 29 6.74 -9.31 -8.12
CA THR A 29 7.24 -9.98 -6.92
C THR A 29 7.93 -8.98 -6.00
N ALA A 30 7.43 -8.81 -4.79
CA ALA A 30 8.09 -8.07 -3.72
C ALA A 30 8.68 -9.05 -2.70
N ARG A 31 9.97 -8.93 -2.42
CA ARG A 31 10.67 -9.71 -1.40
C ARG A 31 10.76 -8.91 -0.10
N ALA A 32 11.03 -9.60 1.00
CA ALA A 32 11.23 -8.96 2.30
C ALA A 32 12.28 -7.83 2.21
N GLY A 33 11.89 -6.63 2.65
CA GLY A 33 12.71 -5.42 2.60
C GLY A 33 12.69 -4.66 1.27
N ASP A 34 11.94 -5.12 0.26
CA ASP A 34 11.79 -4.36 -0.98
C ASP A 34 10.84 -3.16 -0.79
N VAL A 35 11.20 -2.06 -1.41
CA VAL A 35 10.35 -0.89 -1.58
C VAL A 35 10.07 -0.75 -3.08
N ILE A 36 8.86 -1.11 -3.48
CA ILE A 36 8.44 -1.03 -4.89
C ILE A 36 7.56 0.21 -5.07
N ALA A 37 7.97 1.14 -5.93
CA ALA A 37 7.14 2.27 -6.29
C ALA A 37 6.44 2.02 -7.64
N ILE A 38 5.11 2.16 -7.65
CA ILE A 38 4.29 2.03 -8.86
C ILE A 38 3.94 3.43 -9.35
N ILE A 39 4.40 3.75 -10.55
CA ILE A 39 4.14 5.02 -11.24
C ILE A 39 3.30 4.79 -12.49
N GLY A 40 2.66 5.85 -12.99
CA GLY A 40 1.84 5.78 -14.22
C GLY A 40 0.73 6.81 -14.22
N GLY A 41 0.14 7.03 -15.38
CA GLY A 41 -0.95 7.98 -15.57
C GLY A 41 -2.22 7.64 -14.77
N SER A 42 -3.13 8.61 -14.66
CA SER A 42 -4.47 8.36 -14.10
C SER A 42 -5.18 7.27 -14.93
N GLY A 43 -5.92 6.39 -14.25
CA GLY A 43 -6.62 5.29 -14.92
C GLY A 43 -5.74 4.13 -15.39
N SER A 44 -4.42 4.12 -15.13
CA SER A 44 -3.56 3.00 -15.55
C SER A 44 -3.75 1.69 -14.78
N GLY A 45 -4.52 1.70 -13.67
CA GLY A 45 -4.83 0.52 -12.87
C GLY A 45 -4.05 0.40 -11.56
N LYS A 46 -3.24 1.40 -11.15
CA LYS A 46 -2.37 1.37 -9.96
C LYS A 46 -3.12 1.04 -8.66
N SER A 47 -4.14 1.82 -8.31
CA SER A 47 -4.96 1.60 -7.12
C SER A 47 -5.75 0.30 -7.19
N THR A 48 -6.23 -0.08 -8.39
CA THR A 48 -6.90 -1.36 -8.62
C THR A 48 -5.96 -2.53 -8.32
N MET A 49 -4.71 -2.46 -8.76
CA MET A 49 -3.70 -3.47 -8.48
C MET A 49 -3.44 -3.60 -6.97
N LEU A 50 -3.23 -2.49 -6.26
CA LEU A 50 -3.07 -2.49 -4.80
C LEU A 50 -4.28 -3.10 -4.07
N ARG A 51 -5.50 -2.75 -4.50
CA ARG A 51 -6.74 -3.29 -3.93
C ARG A 51 -6.93 -4.77 -4.25
N CYS A 52 -6.40 -5.26 -5.35
CA CYS A 52 -6.38 -6.70 -5.65
C CYS A 52 -5.39 -7.45 -4.77
N ILE A 53 -4.26 -6.85 -4.36
CA ILE A 53 -3.29 -7.50 -3.47
C ILE A 53 -3.93 -7.87 -2.12
N ASN A 54 -4.72 -6.98 -1.54
CA ASN A 54 -5.40 -7.23 -0.26
C ASN A 54 -6.84 -7.73 -0.42
N PHE A 55 -7.28 -8.05 -1.65
CA PHE A 55 -8.64 -8.51 -1.95
C PHE A 55 -9.76 -7.55 -1.52
N LEU A 56 -9.51 -6.25 -1.41
CA LEU A 56 -10.57 -5.25 -1.40
C LEU A 56 -11.29 -5.22 -2.75
N GLU A 57 -10.52 -5.43 -3.83
CA GLU A 57 -11.04 -5.78 -5.14
C GLU A 57 -10.64 -7.22 -5.44
N THR A 58 -11.61 -8.07 -5.73
CA THR A 58 -11.32 -9.45 -6.09
C THR A 58 -10.82 -9.50 -7.54
N PRO A 59 -9.69 -10.14 -7.82
CA PRO A 59 -9.20 -10.33 -9.19
C PRO A 59 -10.24 -11.08 -10.06
N SER A 60 -10.24 -10.81 -11.35
CA SER A 60 -11.01 -11.60 -12.34
C SER A 60 -10.27 -12.88 -12.73
N ALA A 61 -8.93 -12.84 -12.75
CA ALA A 61 -8.06 -13.99 -12.99
C ALA A 61 -6.65 -13.75 -12.43
N GLY A 62 -5.82 -14.77 -12.43
CA GLY A 62 -4.46 -14.75 -11.92
C GLY A 62 -4.36 -15.18 -10.46
N GLU A 63 -3.15 -15.14 -9.91
CA GLU A 63 -2.85 -15.58 -8.56
C GLU A 63 -2.25 -14.45 -7.72
N VAL A 64 -2.59 -14.45 -6.43
CA VAL A 64 -1.97 -13.60 -5.41
C VAL A 64 -1.41 -14.50 -4.32
N ARG A 65 -0.11 -14.35 -4.03
CA ARG A 65 0.54 -14.99 -2.89
C ARG A 65 0.94 -13.91 -1.89
N LEU A 66 0.60 -14.14 -0.63
CA LEU A 66 0.96 -13.27 0.48
C LEU A 66 1.80 -14.08 1.45
N HIS A 67 2.99 -13.58 1.78
CA HIS A 67 3.94 -14.25 2.69
C HIS A 67 4.29 -15.68 2.25
N GLY A 68 4.35 -15.91 0.92
CA GLY A 68 4.61 -17.22 0.33
C GLY A 68 3.38 -18.13 0.20
N GLU A 69 2.25 -17.78 0.82
CA GLU A 69 1.01 -18.57 0.78
C GLU A 69 0.08 -18.08 -0.34
N LEU A 70 -0.40 -18.99 -1.17
CA LEU A 70 -1.38 -18.69 -2.21
C LEU A 70 -2.73 -18.39 -1.57
N VAL A 71 -3.31 -17.24 -1.89
CA VAL A 71 -4.70 -16.94 -1.55
C VAL A 71 -5.60 -17.87 -2.36
N ALA A 72 -6.26 -18.79 -1.68
CA ALA A 72 -7.16 -19.74 -2.33
C ALA A 72 -8.38 -19.01 -2.92
N THR A 73 -8.62 -19.18 -4.21
CA THR A 73 -9.75 -18.57 -4.91
C THR A 73 -10.59 -19.62 -5.62
N ARG A 74 -11.85 -19.29 -5.87
CA ARG A 74 -12.80 -20.08 -6.66
C ARG A 74 -13.65 -19.15 -7.53
N PRO A 75 -14.24 -19.63 -8.64
CA PRO A 75 -15.16 -18.83 -9.45
C PRO A 75 -16.29 -18.24 -8.60
N ASP A 76 -16.67 -17.00 -8.89
CA ASP A 76 -17.78 -16.30 -8.19
C ASP A 76 -19.14 -16.54 -8.85
N GLY A 77 -19.15 -17.21 -10.02
CA GLY A 77 -20.34 -17.44 -10.85
C GLY A 77 -20.76 -16.23 -11.70
N LYS A 78 -19.98 -15.13 -11.66
CA LYS A 78 -20.24 -13.89 -12.42
C LYS A 78 -19.07 -13.51 -13.35
N GLY A 79 -18.20 -14.49 -13.64
CA GLY A 79 -17.03 -14.30 -14.51
C GLY A 79 -15.77 -13.80 -13.78
N GLY A 80 -15.77 -13.76 -12.45
CA GLY A 80 -14.64 -13.40 -11.61
C GLY A 80 -14.28 -14.48 -10.59
N LEU A 81 -13.38 -14.12 -9.69
CA LEU A 81 -12.93 -14.97 -8.59
C LEU A 81 -13.51 -14.46 -7.26
N ARG A 82 -13.56 -15.33 -6.27
CA ARG A 82 -13.77 -14.98 -4.86
C ARG A 82 -12.83 -15.81 -3.98
N ALA A 83 -12.54 -15.35 -2.78
CA ALA A 83 -11.81 -16.17 -1.82
C ALA A 83 -12.55 -17.49 -1.57
N ALA A 84 -11.83 -18.59 -1.68
CA ALA A 84 -12.38 -19.91 -1.39
C ALA A 84 -12.51 -20.15 0.13
N ASP A 85 -11.55 -19.60 0.89
CA ASP A 85 -11.52 -19.65 2.35
C ASP A 85 -11.42 -18.21 2.93
N PRO A 86 -12.53 -17.66 3.46
CA PRO A 86 -12.53 -16.34 4.10
C PRO A 86 -11.64 -16.26 5.34
N ALA A 87 -11.47 -17.35 6.09
CA ALA A 87 -10.63 -17.37 7.29
C ALA A 87 -9.16 -17.25 6.91
N GLN A 88 -8.73 -17.99 5.87
CA GLN A 88 -7.38 -17.83 5.30
C GLN A 88 -7.13 -16.38 4.86
N LEU A 89 -8.07 -15.80 4.08
CA LEU A 89 -7.91 -14.43 3.59
C LEU A 89 -7.80 -13.43 4.74
N ASN A 90 -8.65 -13.54 5.77
CA ASN A 90 -8.62 -12.64 6.93
C ASN A 90 -7.28 -12.75 7.69
N ARG A 91 -6.77 -13.96 7.88
CA ARG A 91 -5.46 -14.20 8.51
C ARG A 91 -4.32 -13.59 7.71
N LEU A 92 -4.35 -13.70 6.37
CA LEU A 92 -3.34 -13.11 5.50
C LEU A 92 -3.43 -11.58 5.46
N ARG A 93 -4.64 -11.01 5.41
CA ARG A 93 -4.88 -9.57 5.48
C ARG A 93 -4.41 -8.93 6.79
N ALA A 94 -4.57 -9.63 7.91
CA ALA A 94 -4.11 -9.15 9.22
C ALA A 94 -2.58 -8.86 9.24
N ARG A 95 -1.83 -9.40 8.28
CA ARG A 95 -0.38 -9.17 8.11
C ARG A 95 -0.03 -8.18 7.01
N LEU A 96 -1.03 -7.49 6.45
CA LEU A 96 -0.86 -6.43 5.45
C LEU A 96 -1.37 -5.12 6.02
N GLY A 97 -0.51 -4.12 6.12
CA GLY A 97 -0.93 -2.74 6.38
C GLY A 97 -1.38 -2.08 5.08
N MET A 98 -2.50 -1.35 5.12
CA MET A 98 -2.90 -0.54 3.97
C MET A 98 -3.22 0.89 4.39
N VAL A 99 -2.63 1.82 3.67
CA VAL A 99 -2.80 3.27 3.82
C VAL A 99 -3.43 3.81 2.54
N PHE A 100 -4.56 4.49 2.69
CA PHE A 100 -5.37 4.98 1.57
C PHE A 100 -5.15 6.48 1.34
N GLN A 101 -5.46 6.95 0.16
CA GLN A 101 -5.50 8.35 -0.20
C GLN A 101 -6.46 9.15 0.68
N ALA A 102 -7.63 8.61 1.00
CA ALA A 102 -8.71 9.26 1.75
C ALA A 102 -8.62 9.06 3.29
N PHE A 103 -7.42 8.73 3.83
CA PHE A 103 -7.15 8.49 5.25
C PHE A 103 -7.96 7.34 5.88
N ASN A 104 -9.25 7.26 5.64
CA ASN A 104 -10.20 6.25 6.13
C ASN A 104 -10.20 6.09 7.67
N LEU A 105 -9.96 7.18 8.40
CA LEU A 105 -10.14 7.19 9.85
C LEU A 105 -11.63 7.14 10.21
N TRP A 106 -11.97 6.42 11.27
CA TRP A 106 -13.33 6.42 11.80
C TRP A 106 -13.63 7.77 12.46
N PRO A 107 -14.58 8.57 11.94
CA PRO A 107 -14.83 9.92 12.41
C PRO A 107 -15.40 9.98 13.84
N HIS A 108 -16.04 8.91 14.29
CA HIS A 108 -16.64 8.72 15.62
C HIS A 108 -15.69 8.07 16.63
N ARG A 109 -14.40 8.05 16.36
CA ARG A 109 -13.34 7.53 17.22
C ARG A 109 -12.20 8.54 17.31
N THR A 110 -11.58 8.66 18.48
CA THR A 110 -10.36 9.45 18.63
C THR A 110 -9.21 8.84 17.84
N VAL A 111 -8.10 9.55 17.72
CA VAL A 111 -6.87 9.04 17.09
C VAL A 111 -6.38 7.77 17.77
N LEU A 112 -6.33 7.76 19.09
CA LEU A 112 -5.97 6.59 19.89
C LEU A 112 -6.90 5.41 19.60
N GLU A 113 -8.21 5.63 19.65
CA GLU A 113 -9.22 4.60 19.41
C GLU A 113 -9.13 4.04 18.00
N ASN A 114 -8.83 4.85 16.99
CA ASN A 114 -8.59 4.39 15.62
C ASN A 114 -7.44 3.37 15.53
N ILE A 115 -6.45 3.43 16.42
CA ILE A 115 -5.30 2.54 16.41
C ILE A 115 -5.58 1.29 17.24
N ILE A 116 -6.14 1.42 18.45
CA ILE A 116 -6.32 0.30 19.38
C ILE A 116 -7.37 -0.70 18.92
N GLU A 117 -8.35 -0.30 18.09
CA GLU A 117 -9.41 -1.20 17.61
C GLU A 117 -8.84 -2.47 16.94
N ALA A 118 -7.86 -2.32 16.04
CA ALA A 118 -7.25 -3.48 15.38
C ALA A 118 -6.44 -4.34 16.37
N LEU A 119 -5.77 -3.74 17.34
CA LEU A 119 -5.00 -4.43 18.36
C LEU A 119 -5.90 -5.30 19.25
N MET A 120 -7.04 -4.75 19.66
CA MET A 120 -7.99 -5.45 20.53
C MET A 120 -8.78 -6.53 19.77
N HIS A 121 -9.35 -6.19 18.61
CA HIS A 121 -10.30 -7.07 17.92
C HIS A 121 -9.65 -8.04 16.92
N VAL A 122 -8.46 -7.73 16.40
CA VAL A 122 -7.75 -8.60 15.46
C VAL A 122 -6.67 -9.39 16.17
N LEU A 123 -5.90 -8.74 17.07
CA LEU A 123 -4.78 -9.37 17.77
C LEU A 123 -5.14 -9.87 19.17
N GLY A 124 -6.34 -9.56 19.68
CA GLY A 124 -6.82 -10.02 20.99
C GLY A 124 -6.07 -9.42 22.19
N GLN A 125 -5.40 -8.27 22.00
CA GLN A 125 -4.68 -7.59 23.10
C GLN A 125 -5.66 -7.02 24.13
N SER A 126 -5.23 -6.98 25.38
CA SER A 126 -5.94 -6.21 26.41
C SER A 126 -5.95 -4.73 26.04
N ARG A 127 -6.89 -3.98 26.63
CA ARG A 127 -6.99 -2.52 26.37
C ARG A 127 -5.71 -1.77 26.77
N ASP A 128 -5.09 -2.14 27.88
CA ASP A 128 -3.89 -1.48 28.39
C ASP A 128 -2.66 -1.76 27.50
N GLU A 129 -2.51 -3.00 27.03
CA GLU A 129 -1.46 -3.36 26.07
C GLU A 129 -1.66 -2.64 24.72
N ALA A 130 -2.89 -2.56 24.24
CA ALA A 130 -3.24 -1.86 23.02
C ALA A 130 -2.96 -0.35 23.14
N ILE A 131 -3.30 0.29 24.26
CA ILE A 131 -2.98 1.71 24.54
C ILE A 131 -1.46 1.92 24.52
N ALA A 132 -0.70 1.12 25.24
CA ALA A 132 0.76 1.25 25.30
C ALA A 132 1.40 1.08 23.92
N THR A 133 0.88 0.19 23.09
CA THR A 133 1.34 0.01 21.72
C THR A 133 0.97 1.20 20.84
N ALA A 134 -0.26 1.69 20.92
CA ALA A 134 -0.73 2.82 20.15
C ALA A 134 0.02 4.12 20.50
N GLU A 135 0.32 4.35 21.78
CA GLU A 135 1.10 5.53 22.22
C GLU A 135 2.51 5.54 21.64
N ARG A 136 3.21 4.39 21.64
CA ARG A 136 4.52 4.28 20.97
C ARG A 136 4.43 4.60 19.47
N LEU A 137 3.37 4.15 18.79
CA LEU A 137 3.16 4.44 17.37
C LEU A 137 2.81 5.90 17.14
N LEU A 138 2.01 6.50 18.01
CA LEU A 138 1.69 7.93 17.94
C LEU A 138 2.91 8.81 18.16
N ASP A 139 3.76 8.46 19.12
CA ASP A 139 5.03 9.15 19.33
C ASP A 139 5.91 9.07 18.07
N ARG A 140 6.04 7.89 17.50
CA ARG A 140 6.81 7.62 16.28
C ARG A 140 6.37 8.47 15.08
N VAL A 141 5.06 8.71 14.92
CA VAL A 141 4.53 9.54 13.82
C VAL A 141 4.34 11.01 14.24
N GLY A 142 4.82 11.42 15.43
CA GLY A 142 4.74 12.78 15.95
C GLY A 142 3.31 13.25 16.26
N LEU A 143 2.46 12.33 16.73
CA LEU A 143 1.04 12.62 17.04
C LEU A 143 0.64 12.37 18.49
N MET A 144 1.60 12.15 19.41
CA MET A 144 1.28 11.87 20.82
C MET A 144 0.42 12.97 21.47
N ALA A 145 0.68 14.23 21.18
CA ALA A 145 -0.12 15.36 21.67
C ALA A 145 -1.54 15.43 21.08
N ARG A 146 -1.86 14.58 20.09
CA ARG A 146 -3.16 14.50 19.41
C ARG A 146 -3.88 13.18 19.67
N ARG A 147 -3.42 12.36 20.62
CA ARG A 147 -3.97 11.02 20.88
C ARG A 147 -5.48 11.01 21.12
N ASP A 148 -5.98 12.00 21.84
CA ASP A 148 -7.39 12.10 22.23
C ASP A 148 -8.20 13.03 21.30
N ALA A 149 -7.59 13.52 20.22
CA ALA A 149 -8.27 14.35 19.23
C ALA A 149 -9.16 13.50 18.31
N TRP A 150 -10.25 14.10 17.85
CA TRP A 150 -11.11 13.54 16.80
C TRP A 150 -10.51 13.82 15.43
N PRO A 151 -10.73 12.95 14.42
CA PRO A 151 -10.19 13.12 13.07
C PRO A 151 -10.53 14.47 12.43
N GLU A 152 -11.70 15.04 12.70
CA GLU A 152 -12.13 16.35 12.19
C GLU A 152 -11.22 17.51 12.61
N ARG A 153 -10.56 17.37 13.77
CA ARG A 153 -9.66 18.39 14.35
C ARG A 153 -8.20 18.26 13.90
N LEU A 154 -7.93 17.34 12.96
CA LEU A 154 -6.60 17.09 12.44
C LEU A 154 -6.42 17.74 11.07
N SER A 155 -5.19 18.20 10.77
CA SER A 155 -4.78 18.55 9.42
C SER A 155 -4.73 17.29 8.52
N GLY A 156 -4.69 17.47 7.20
CA GLY A 156 -4.56 16.35 6.25
C GLY A 156 -3.34 15.49 6.54
N GLY A 157 -2.17 16.11 6.76
CA GLY A 157 -0.93 15.40 7.11
C GLY A 157 -1.02 14.65 8.45
N GLN A 158 -1.68 15.23 9.46
CA GLN A 158 -1.94 14.56 10.72
C GLN A 158 -2.86 13.35 10.57
N LYS A 159 -3.94 13.47 9.77
CA LYS A 159 -4.84 12.35 9.45
C LYS A 159 -4.09 11.21 8.77
N GLN A 160 -3.22 11.55 7.82
CA GLN A 160 -2.44 10.54 7.10
C GLN A 160 -1.42 9.83 8.00
N ARG A 161 -0.71 10.59 8.87
CA ARG A 161 0.20 9.99 9.85
C ARG A 161 -0.53 9.10 10.86
N ALA A 162 -1.75 9.47 11.28
CA ALA A 162 -2.59 8.61 12.12
C ALA A 162 -3.02 7.34 11.37
N ALA A 163 -3.35 7.42 10.07
CA ALA A 163 -3.66 6.26 9.24
C ALA A 163 -2.45 5.32 9.07
N ILE A 164 -1.23 5.88 8.95
CA ILE A 164 0.01 5.10 8.93
C ILE A 164 0.23 4.40 10.28
N ALA A 165 0.06 5.10 11.41
CA ALA A 165 0.18 4.51 12.74
C ALA A 165 -0.82 3.35 12.95
N ARG A 166 -2.06 3.52 12.51
CA ARG A 166 -3.09 2.47 12.54
C ARG A 166 -2.69 1.25 11.68
N ALA A 167 -2.15 1.47 10.49
CA ALA A 167 -1.69 0.39 9.63
C ALA A 167 -0.48 -0.36 10.21
N LEU A 168 0.39 0.33 10.95
CA LEU A 168 1.54 -0.25 11.65
C LEU A 168 1.16 -1.04 12.90
N ALA A 169 0.00 -0.76 13.50
CA ALA A 169 -0.39 -1.34 14.78
C ALA A 169 -0.39 -2.87 14.79
N VAL A 170 -0.81 -3.49 13.69
CA VAL A 170 -0.83 -4.96 13.53
C VAL A 170 0.54 -5.57 13.20
N ASP A 171 1.63 -4.81 13.26
CA ASP A 171 2.99 -5.19 12.86
C ASP A 171 3.02 -5.96 11.53
N PRO A 172 2.60 -5.30 10.44
CA PRO A 172 2.41 -5.97 9.15
C PRO A 172 3.73 -6.43 8.53
N HIS A 173 3.70 -7.57 7.84
CA HIS A 173 4.84 -8.08 7.07
C HIS A 173 5.11 -7.27 5.79
N ALA A 174 4.10 -6.58 5.28
CA ALA A 174 4.23 -5.66 4.16
C ALA A 174 3.19 -4.54 4.26
N MET A 175 3.50 -3.38 3.72
CA MET A 175 2.62 -2.22 3.69
C MET A 175 2.30 -1.81 2.26
N LEU A 176 1.04 -1.46 2.03
CA LEU A 176 0.53 -0.96 0.77
C LEU A 176 0.12 0.50 0.94
N PHE A 177 0.61 1.38 0.07
CA PHE A 177 0.30 2.81 0.10
C PHE A 177 -0.37 3.22 -1.21
N ASP A 178 -1.63 3.61 -1.15
CA ASP A 178 -2.42 4.07 -2.31
C ASP A 178 -2.44 5.59 -2.33
N GLU A 179 -1.49 6.21 -3.04
CA GLU A 179 -1.35 7.66 -3.20
C GLU A 179 -1.42 8.44 -1.86
N PRO A 180 -0.55 8.16 -0.89
CA PRO A 180 -0.68 8.65 0.49
C PRO A 180 -0.58 10.17 0.64
N THR A 181 -0.15 10.89 -0.39
CA THR A 181 0.05 12.35 -0.35
C THR A 181 -0.91 13.12 -1.26
N SER A 182 -1.67 12.45 -2.14
CA SER A 182 -2.47 13.11 -3.19
C SER A 182 -3.64 13.97 -2.65
N ALA A 183 -4.08 13.73 -1.40
CA ALA A 183 -5.13 14.51 -0.75
C ALA A 183 -4.59 15.57 0.23
N LEU A 184 -3.29 15.89 0.14
CA LEU A 184 -2.62 16.81 1.06
C LEU A 184 -2.25 18.12 0.36
N ASP A 185 -2.25 19.19 1.14
CA ASP A 185 -1.62 20.43 0.74
C ASP A 185 -0.09 20.22 0.59
N PRO A 186 0.58 20.88 -0.39
CA PRO A 186 2.00 20.67 -0.67
C PRO A 186 2.92 20.83 0.54
N GLU A 187 2.60 21.72 1.45
CA GLU A 187 3.35 21.98 2.68
C GLU A 187 3.37 20.78 3.64
N LEU A 188 2.33 19.92 3.60
CA LEU A 188 2.16 18.77 4.48
C LEU A 188 2.72 17.47 3.90
N VAL A 189 3.04 17.43 2.60
CA VAL A 189 3.55 16.25 1.91
C VAL A 189 4.85 15.75 2.55
N GLY A 190 5.78 16.66 2.83
CA GLY A 190 7.10 16.32 3.39
C GLY A 190 7.04 15.55 4.71
N GLU A 191 6.11 15.91 5.61
CA GLU A 191 5.94 15.24 6.91
C GLU A 191 5.52 13.77 6.73
N VAL A 192 4.61 13.50 5.81
CA VAL A 192 4.12 12.13 5.52
C VAL A 192 5.19 11.30 4.83
N LEU A 193 5.87 11.88 3.84
CA LEU A 193 6.97 11.21 3.13
C LEU A 193 8.14 10.87 4.05
N SER A 194 8.44 11.73 5.04
CA SER A 194 9.48 11.45 6.05
C SER A 194 9.15 10.18 6.85
N VAL A 195 7.91 10.04 7.32
CA VAL A 195 7.48 8.82 8.04
C VAL A 195 7.61 7.58 7.16
N ILE A 196 7.20 7.65 5.88
CA ILE A 196 7.32 6.51 4.96
C ILE A 196 8.80 6.18 4.68
N ALA A 197 9.66 7.20 4.57
CA ALA A 197 11.10 7.00 4.38
C ALA A 197 11.75 6.31 5.60
N ASP A 198 11.34 6.65 6.82
CA ASP A 198 11.84 6.00 8.03
C ASP A 198 11.45 4.52 8.06
N LEU A 199 10.22 4.18 7.67
CA LEU A 199 9.77 2.80 7.54
C LEU A 199 10.60 2.00 6.51
N ALA A 200 10.96 2.63 5.40
CA ALA A 200 11.84 2.01 4.40
C ALA A 200 13.24 1.75 4.93
N ARG A 201 13.83 2.71 5.65
CA ARG A 201 15.17 2.57 6.26
C ARG A 201 15.22 1.47 7.32
N GLU A 202 14.10 1.20 7.97
CA GLU A 202 13.96 0.05 8.91
C GLU A 202 13.82 -1.30 8.20
N GLY A 203 13.82 -1.33 6.88
CA GLY A 203 13.72 -2.55 6.10
C GLY A 203 12.29 -3.09 5.96
N ARG A 204 11.26 -2.26 6.18
CA ARG A 204 9.86 -2.66 5.93
C ARG A 204 9.63 -2.90 4.44
N THR A 205 8.94 -3.99 4.13
CA THR A 205 8.51 -4.27 2.76
C THR A 205 7.34 -3.38 2.40
N MET A 206 7.42 -2.68 1.26
CA MET A 206 6.38 -1.74 0.86
C MET A 206 6.10 -1.77 -0.63
N ILE A 207 4.82 -1.61 -1.00
CA ILE A 207 4.40 -1.26 -2.36
C ILE A 207 3.69 0.08 -2.27
N LEU A 208 4.20 1.08 -2.99
CA LEU A 208 3.76 2.46 -2.93
C LEU A 208 3.30 2.94 -4.31
N VAL A 209 2.03 3.27 -4.46
CA VAL A 209 1.54 4.07 -5.58
C VAL A 209 1.77 5.54 -5.26
N THR A 210 2.50 6.26 -6.11
CA THR A 210 2.83 7.66 -5.84
C THR A 210 3.02 8.48 -7.12
N HIS A 211 2.78 9.78 -7.01
CA HIS A 211 3.13 10.81 -7.99
C HIS A 211 4.40 11.60 -7.59
N GLU A 212 4.97 11.28 -6.42
CA GLU A 212 6.19 11.91 -5.91
C GLU A 212 7.43 11.27 -6.53
N MET A 213 7.79 11.71 -7.75
CA MET A 213 8.84 11.05 -8.55
C MET A 213 10.20 11.09 -7.87
N GLN A 214 10.57 12.22 -7.24
CA GLN A 214 11.86 12.35 -6.53
C GLN A 214 11.91 11.42 -5.31
N PHE A 215 10.80 11.29 -4.60
CA PHE A 215 10.68 10.37 -3.47
C PHE A 215 10.83 8.92 -3.93
N ALA A 216 10.11 8.52 -4.99
CA ALA A 216 10.23 7.18 -5.58
C ALA A 216 11.65 6.89 -6.03
N ARG A 217 12.32 7.84 -6.71
CA ARG A 217 13.71 7.72 -7.18
C ARG A 217 14.70 7.47 -6.05
N ASN A 218 14.53 8.15 -4.91
CA ASN A 218 15.46 8.10 -3.80
C ASN A 218 15.23 6.92 -2.85
N LEU A 219 14.00 6.40 -2.78
CA LEU A 219 13.61 5.42 -1.77
C LEU A 219 13.41 4.02 -2.32
N ALA A 220 12.88 3.89 -3.54
CA ALA A 220 12.49 2.60 -4.06
C ALA A 220 13.70 1.73 -4.40
N SER A 221 13.59 0.43 -4.13
CA SER A 221 14.51 -0.59 -4.67
C SER A 221 14.17 -0.94 -6.11
N GLU A 222 12.89 -0.77 -6.49
CA GLU A 222 12.37 -1.05 -7.83
C GLU A 222 11.24 -0.10 -8.18
N ILE A 223 11.19 0.36 -9.43
CA ILE A 223 10.12 1.15 -10.01
C ILE A 223 9.35 0.30 -11.01
N VAL A 224 8.02 0.38 -10.94
CA VAL A 224 7.11 -0.26 -11.89
C VAL A 224 6.31 0.82 -12.61
N PHE A 225 6.48 0.94 -13.91
CA PHE A 225 5.66 1.82 -14.74
C PHE A 225 4.46 1.04 -15.28
N LEU A 226 3.28 1.36 -14.74
CA LEU A 226 2.00 0.76 -15.14
C LEU A 226 1.30 1.66 -16.15
N ARG A 227 0.92 1.11 -17.31
CA ARG A 227 0.20 1.81 -18.36
C ARG A 227 -0.85 0.90 -19.00
N ASN A 228 -2.07 1.40 -19.17
CA ASN A 228 -3.15 0.66 -19.82
C ASN A 228 -3.40 -0.75 -19.27
N GLY A 229 -3.15 -0.94 -17.96
CA GLY A 229 -3.36 -2.21 -17.28
C GLY A 229 -2.23 -3.24 -17.40
N VAL A 230 -1.08 -2.87 -17.98
CA VAL A 230 0.11 -3.72 -18.08
C VAL A 230 1.33 -3.04 -17.48
N ILE A 231 2.29 -3.81 -16.98
CA ILE A 231 3.62 -3.31 -16.63
C ILE A 231 4.37 -3.09 -17.95
N GLU A 232 4.58 -1.83 -18.30
CA GLU A 232 5.31 -1.43 -19.52
C GLU A 232 6.82 -1.51 -19.31
N GLU A 233 7.29 -1.01 -18.15
CA GLU A 233 8.69 -1.15 -17.73
C GLU A 233 8.76 -1.37 -16.23
N GLN A 234 9.79 -2.11 -15.81
CA GLN A 234 10.18 -2.23 -14.41
C GLN A 234 11.69 -2.36 -14.28
N GLY A 235 12.22 -1.88 -13.18
CA GLY A 235 13.65 -1.96 -12.90
C GLY A 235 14.09 -1.04 -11.76
N PRO A 236 15.41 -1.00 -11.48
CA PRO A 236 15.94 -0.10 -10.47
C PRO A 236 15.70 1.37 -10.86
N PRO A 237 15.56 2.28 -9.87
CA PRO A 237 15.26 3.70 -10.12
C PRO A 237 16.18 4.34 -11.17
N GLN A 238 17.48 4.05 -11.11
CA GLN A 238 18.42 4.60 -12.06
C GLN A 238 18.09 4.23 -13.51
N ALA A 239 17.71 2.97 -13.77
CA ALA A 239 17.35 2.53 -15.13
C ALA A 239 16.06 3.21 -15.62
N ILE A 240 15.06 3.33 -14.75
CA ILE A 240 13.75 3.88 -15.10
C ILE A 240 13.82 5.40 -15.30
N PHE A 241 14.51 6.13 -14.46
CA PHE A 241 14.55 7.60 -14.52
C PHE A 241 15.62 8.17 -15.44
N GLU A 242 16.76 7.47 -15.63
CA GLU A 242 17.89 7.98 -16.43
C GLU A 242 17.96 7.34 -17.82
N GLN A 243 17.47 6.11 -17.97
CA GLN A 243 17.56 5.36 -19.22
C GLN A 243 16.23 4.68 -19.58
N PRO A 244 15.10 5.44 -19.64
CA PRO A 244 13.79 4.88 -19.97
C PRO A 244 13.80 4.30 -21.38
N LYS A 245 13.35 3.03 -21.53
CA LYS A 245 13.39 2.30 -22.80
C LYS A 245 12.19 2.62 -23.68
N SER A 246 10.98 2.65 -23.07
CA SER A 246 9.76 2.92 -23.83
C SER A 246 9.57 4.41 -24.09
N GLU A 247 9.02 4.73 -25.26
CA GLU A 247 8.61 6.10 -25.59
C GLU A 247 7.55 6.62 -24.61
N ALA A 248 6.68 5.75 -24.15
CA ALA A 248 5.62 6.07 -23.21
C ALA A 248 6.19 6.51 -21.84
N LEU A 249 7.22 5.83 -21.35
CA LEU A 249 7.87 6.21 -20.09
C LEU A 249 8.64 7.52 -20.25
N ARG A 250 9.35 7.72 -21.36
CA ARG A 250 10.00 9.01 -21.67
C ARG A 250 9.00 10.16 -21.67
N ALA A 251 7.87 9.99 -22.34
CA ALA A 251 6.80 10.98 -22.37
C ALA A 251 6.17 11.24 -21.00
N PHE A 252 6.04 10.19 -20.17
CA PHE A 252 5.51 10.30 -18.81
C PHE A 252 6.44 11.07 -17.87
N LEU A 253 7.76 10.85 -17.99
CA LEU A 253 8.78 11.49 -17.17
C LEU A 253 9.21 12.89 -17.66
N ALA A 254 8.86 13.25 -18.89
CA ALA A 254 9.14 14.57 -19.43
C ALA A 254 8.52 15.67 -18.55
N PRO A 255 9.24 16.78 -18.29
CA PRO A 255 8.68 17.91 -17.56
C PRO A 255 7.38 18.36 -18.22
N LYS A 256 6.32 18.39 -17.45
CA LYS A 256 5.06 19.01 -17.87
C LYS A 256 5.18 20.51 -17.59
N TYR A 257 5.87 21.23 -18.54
CA TYR A 257 6.14 22.68 -18.57
C TYR A 257 7.16 23.23 -17.57
#